data_2d694e61830cf91f6c71596aa0804397
#
_entry.id   2d694e61830cf91f6c71596aa0804397
#
_cell.length_a   1.000
_cell.length_b   1.000
_cell.length_c   1.000
_cell.angle_alpha   90.00
_cell.angle_beta   90.00
_cell.angle_gamma   90.00
#
_symmetry.space_group_name_H-M   'P 1'
#
loop_
_entity.id
_entity.type
_entity.pdbx_description
1 polymer ?
#
loop_
_entity_poly.entity_id
_entity_poly.type
_entity_poly.pdbx_seq_one_letter_code
_entity_poly.pdbx_strand_id
1 'polypeptide(L)'
;MKPLNIGILSHSYLLTQGLTQILQSRKDHDIRCHGLMADNIAKQIAAKNIRLIIADPLHPAAQQIVTSKCSENTYADTPVIAVSSGVLPDAISNMFDAVISLYDSPERIFHTVQSHASGFDPDYGDKKSALTSREKEIIKGIVKGLSNKEIATEINVSVNTVMTHRRNIASKLQIHSPAGLTIYAIVSKLVSIDEIRHSIN
;
A
#
# COMPACT_ATOMS: atom_id res chain seq x y z
N MET A 1 16.19 -14.44 -3.33
CA MET A 1 15.15 -13.45 -2.97
C MET A 1 14.07 -14.18 -2.17
N LYS A 2 13.46 -13.53 -1.16
CA LYS A 2 12.27 -14.11 -0.51
C LYS A 2 11.07 -13.95 -1.44
N PRO A 3 10.23 -14.98 -1.60
CA PRO A 3 9.05 -14.90 -2.45
C PRO A 3 8.09 -13.82 -1.94
N LEU A 4 7.49 -13.06 -2.86
CA LEU A 4 6.37 -12.18 -2.55
C LEU A 4 5.09 -13.01 -2.56
N ASN A 5 4.53 -13.26 -1.37
CA ASN A 5 3.26 -13.98 -1.25
C ASN A 5 2.10 -12.99 -1.34
N ILE A 6 1.24 -13.19 -2.33
CA ILE A 6 0.03 -12.38 -2.58
C ILE A 6 -1.20 -13.24 -2.31
N GLY A 7 -2.10 -12.74 -1.47
CA GLY A 7 -3.40 -13.35 -1.26
C GLY A 7 -4.41 -12.85 -2.28
N ILE A 8 -5.19 -13.73 -2.88
CA ILE A 8 -6.30 -13.36 -3.78
C ILE A 8 -7.61 -13.79 -3.11
N LEU A 9 -8.48 -12.83 -2.86
CA LEU A 9 -9.77 -13.01 -2.22
C LEU A 9 -10.89 -12.68 -3.21
N SER A 10 -11.40 -13.71 -3.88
CA SER A 10 -12.46 -13.57 -4.88
C SER A 10 -13.25 -14.86 -4.99
N HIS A 11 -14.55 -14.74 -5.28
CA HIS A 11 -15.39 -15.88 -5.64
C HIS A 11 -15.21 -16.32 -7.11
N SER A 12 -14.60 -15.47 -7.93
CA SER A 12 -14.35 -15.77 -9.35
C SER A 12 -13.07 -16.58 -9.52
N TYR A 13 -13.21 -17.84 -9.91
CA TYR A 13 -12.07 -18.69 -10.26
C TYR A 13 -11.29 -18.10 -11.45
N LEU A 14 -11.99 -17.57 -12.46
CA LEU A 14 -11.37 -16.96 -13.63
C LEU A 14 -10.47 -15.77 -13.27
N LEU A 15 -10.97 -14.89 -12.41
CA LEU A 15 -10.23 -13.73 -11.92
C LEU A 15 -8.99 -14.18 -11.14
N THR A 16 -9.13 -15.15 -10.26
CA THR A 16 -8.02 -15.70 -9.47
C THR A 16 -6.93 -16.28 -10.38
N GLN A 17 -7.31 -17.08 -11.37
CA GLN A 17 -6.37 -17.67 -12.32
C GLN A 17 -5.73 -16.62 -13.23
N GLY A 18 -6.51 -15.67 -13.73
CA GLY A 18 -6.01 -14.59 -14.59
C GLY A 18 -4.98 -13.73 -13.87
N LEU A 19 -5.26 -13.29 -12.65
CA LEU A 19 -4.32 -12.51 -11.84
C LEU A 19 -3.06 -13.33 -11.51
N THR A 20 -3.23 -14.61 -11.14
CA THR A 20 -2.10 -15.49 -10.86
C THR A 20 -1.19 -15.61 -12.07
N GLN A 21 -1.75 -15.85 -13.26
CA GLN A 21 -1.00 -15.96 -14.50
C GLN A 21 -0.27 -14.65 -14.86
N ILE A 22 -0.95 -13.50 -14.74
CA ILE A 22 -0.34 -12.19 -15.01
C ILE A 22 0.83 -11.92 -14.06
N LEU A 23 0.64 -12.14 -12.75
CA LEU A 23 1.64 -11.82 -11.75
C LEU A 23 2.84 -12.78 -11.79
N GLN A 24 2.60 -14.06 -12.08
CA GLN A 24 3.66 -15.09 -12.14
C GLN A 24 4.36 -15.17 -13.50
N SER A 25 3.86 -14.49 -14.54
CA SER A 25 4.50 -14.46 -15.86
C SER A 25 5.86 -13.76 -15.87
N ARG A 26 6.12 -12.90 -14.89
CA ARG A 26 7.37 -12.16 -14.73
C ARG A 26 8.45 -13.04 -14.09
N LYS A 27 9.42 -13.52 -14.88
CA LYS A 27 10.50 -14.40 -14.42
C LYS A 27 11.54 -13.73 -13.52
N ASP A 28 11.60 -12.42 -13.54
CA ASP A 28 12.48 -11.57 -12.74
C ASP A 28 12.05 -11.44 -11.27
N HIS A 29 10.84 -11.93 -10.94
CA HIS A 29 10.28 -11.83 -9.60
C HIS A 29 9.69 -13.16 -9.13
N ASP A 30 10.04 -13.60 -7.91
CA ASP A 30 9.43 -14.78 -7.26
C ASP A 30 8.12 -14.37 -6.58
N ILE A 31 7.04 -14.33 -7.38
CA ILE A 31 5.68 -14.02 -6.89
C ILE A 31 4.91 -15.32 -6.72
N ARG A 32 4.30 -15.51 -5.55
CA ARG A 32 3.44 -16.64 -5.24
C ARG A 32 2.03 -16.16 -4.89
N CYS A 33 1.06 -16.53 -5.71
CA CYS A 33 -0.33 -16.21 -5.49
C CYS A 33 -1.03 -17.32 -4.72
N HIS A 34 -1.84 -16.94 -3.73
CA HIS A 34 -2.56 -17.85 -2.85
C HIS A 34 -4.03 -17.45 -2.82
N GLY A 35 -4.93 -18.34 -3.24
CA GLY A 35 -6.36 -18.16 -3.00
C GLY A 35 -6.64 -18.12 -1.50
N LEU A 36 -7.36 -17.11 -1.04
CA LEU A 36 -7.81 -16.96 0.34
C LEU A 36 -9.27 -17.36 0.47
N MET A 37 -9.58 -18.08 1.54
CA MET A 37 -10.96 -18.39 1.92
C MET A 37 -11.44 -17.39 2.96
N ALA A 38 -12.73 -17.10 2.98
CA ALA A 38 -13.35 -16.19 3.94
C ALA A 38 -13.10 -16.59 5.40
N ASP A 39 -13.01 -17.90 5.64
CA ASP A 39 -12.81 -18.44 6.98
C ASP A 39 -11.35 -18.29 7.44
N ASN A 40 -11.16 -17.80 8.65
CA ASN A 40 -9.84 -17.72 9.29
C ASN A 40 -8.78 -16.97 8.47
N ILE A 41 -9.17 -15.89 7.79
CA ILE A 41 -8.25 -15.09 6.93
C ILE A 41 -6.97 -14.70 7.68
N ALA A 42 -7.05 -14.29 8.96
CA ALA A 42 -5.90 -13.97 9.78
C ALA A 42 -4.85 -15.08 9.82
N LYS A 43 -5.32 -16.28 10.10
CA LYS A 43 -4.43 -17.45 10.15
C LYS A 43 -3.81 -17.74 8.78
N GLN A 44 -4.58 -17.56 7.69
CA GLN A 44 -4.07 -17.77 6.35
C GLN A 44 -3.00 -16.74 5.96
N ILE A 45 -3.22 -15.46 6.31
CA ILE A 45 -2.24 -14.38 6.08
C ILE A 45 -0.95 -14.69 6.82
N ALA A 46 -1.04 -15.01 8.11
CA ALA A 46 0.14 -15.33 8.92
C ALA A 46 0.86 -16.60 8.44
N ALA A 47 0.12 -17.70 8.24
CA ALA A 47 0.69 -18.99 7.85
C ALA A 47 1.39 -18.96 6.49
N LYS A 48 0.83 -18.22 5.52
CA LYS A 48 1.37 -18.08 4.17
C LYS A 48 2.28 -16.87 4.02
N ASN A 49 2.50 -16.10 5.09
CA ASN A 49 3.28 -14.86 5.07
C ASN A 49 2.82 -13.92 3.95
N ILE A 50 1.50 -13.69 3.86
CA ILE A 50 0.90 -12.84 2.83
C ILE A 50 1.33 -11.39 3.09
N ARG A 51 1.85 -10.73 2.06
CA ARG A 51 2.39 -9.36 2.12
C ARG A 51 1.50 -8.34 1.41
N LEU A 52 0.55 -8.81 0.62
CA LEU A 52 -0.42 -8.00 -0.11
C LEU A 52 -1.65 -8.84 -0.42
N ILE A 53 -2.82 -8.23 -0.37
CA ILE A 53 -4.08 -8.89 -0.72
C ILE A 53 -4.67 -8.19 -1.95
N ILE A 54 -5.10 -8.97 -2.93
CA ILE A 54 -5.92 -8.48 -4.04
C ILE A 54 -7.33 -9.04 -3.82
N ALA A 55 -8.33 -8.19 -3.75
CA ALA A 55 -9.66 -8.59 -3.35
C ALA A 55 -10.76 -8.05 -4.27
N ASP A 56 -11.82 -8.83 -4.44
CA ASP A 56 -13.09 -8.32 -4.92
C ASP A 56 -13.68 -7.38 -3.84
N PRO A 57 -13.90 -6.09 -4.15
CA PRO A 57 -14.36 -5.09 -3.18
C PRO A 57 -15.75 -5.39 -2.62
N LEU A 58 -16.55 -6.19 -3.31
CA LEU A 58 -17.88 -6.61 -2.85
C LEU A 58 -17.85 -7.88 -2.02
N HIS A 59 -16.69 -8.54 -1.90
CA HIS A 59 -16.53 -9.71 -1.07
C HIS A 59 -16.66 -9.33 0.42
N PRO A 60 -17.58 -9.94 1.20
CA PRO A 60 -17.82 -9.56 2.61
C PRO A 60 -16.54 -9.59 3.46
N ALA A 61 -15.68 -10.58 3.25
CA ALA A 61 -14.42 -10.69 3.98
C ALA A 61 -13.41 -9.61 3.59
N ALA A 62 -13.43 -9.11 2.33
CA ALA A 62 -12.60 -7.98 1.95
C ALA A 62 -13.03 -6.70 2.67
N GLN A 63 -14.33 -6.44 2.72
CA GLN A 63 -14.88 -5.32 3.47
C GLN A 63 -14.54 -5.40 4.96
N GLN A 64 -14.64 -6.59 5.54
CA GLN A 64 -14.25 -6.81 6.93
C GLN A 64 -12.77 -6.52 7.18
N ILE A 65 -11.87 -6.96 6.30
CA ILE A 65 -10.42 -6.69 6.42
C ILE A 65 -10.16 -5.19 6.40
N VAL A 66 -10.68 -4.46 5.39
CA VAL A 66 -10.39 -3.03 5.24
C VAL A 66 -11.02 -2.19 6.36
N THR A 67 -12.19 -2.57 6.85
CA THR A 67 -12.83 -1.93 8.00
C THR A 67 -12.05 -2.21 9.29
N SER A 68 -11.56 -3.42 9.48
CA SER A 68 -10.78 -3.82 10.66
C SER A 68 -9.38 -3.21 10.71
N LYS A 69 -8.85 -2.68 9.58
CA LYS A 69 -7.60 -1.92 9.57
C LYS A 69 -7.64 -0.67 10.45
N CYS A 70 -8.82 -0.16 10.75
CA CYS A 70 -9.02 1.02 11.61
C CYS A 70 -8.95 0.69 13.11
N SER A 71 -9.08 -0.57 13.50
CA SER A 71 -8.91 -1.06 14.86
C SER A 71 -7.61 -1.85 14.95
N GLU A 72 -6.92 -1.83 16.09
CA GLU A 72 -5.60 -2.46 16.34
C GLU A 72 -5.58 -3.98 16.06
N ASN A 73 -5.66 -4.38 14.80
CA ASN A 73 -5.77 -5.77 14.39
C ASN A 73 -4.62 -6.23 13.49
N THR A 74 -4.44 -7.53 13.46
CA THR A 74 -3.42 -8.35 12.80
C THR A 74 -3.15 -8.05 11.32
N TYR A 75 -4.02 -7.26 10.65
CA TYR A 75 -3.91 -6.93 9.21
C TYR A 75 -3.54 -5.48 8.91
N ALA A 76 -3.29 -4.67 9.94
CA ALA A 76 -3.11 -3.22 9.79
C ALA A 76 -2.05 -2.85 8.73
N ASP A 77 -1.02 -3.67 8.59
CA ASP A 77 0.13 -3.41 7.72
C ASP A 77 0.06 -4.15 6.36
N THR A 78 -0.99 -4.96 6.11
CA THR A 78 -1.12 -5.68 4.85
C THR A 78 -1.92 -4.85 3.84
N PRO A 79 -1.31 -4.36 2.76
CA PRO A 79 -2.03 -3.62 1.73
C PRO A 79 -3.13 -4.46 1.09
N VAL A 80 -4.29 -3.84 0.83
CA VAL A 80 -5.42 -4.49 0.16
C VAL A 80 -5.79 -3.69 -1.09
N ILE A 81 -5.62 -4.31 -2.24
CA ILE A 81 -5.93 -3.73 -3.54
C ILE A 81 -7.28 -4.27 -4.01
N ALA A 82 -8.20 -3.39 -4.39
CA ALA A 82 -9.46 -3.80 -4.98
C ALA A 82 -9.29 -4.16 -6.46
N VAL A 83 -10.06 -5.15 -6.94
CA VAL A 83 -10.20 -5.41 -8.38
C VAL A 83 -11.61 -5.10 -8.80
N SER A 84 -11.79 -4.24 -9.82
CA SER A 84 -13.10 -3.82 -10.28
C SER A 84 -13.28 -4.01 -11.79
N SER A 85 -14.46 -4.46 -12.18
CA SER A 85 -14.89 -4.50 -13.58
C SER A 85 -15.59 -3.21 -14.06
N GLY A 86 -15.74 -2.24 -13.18
CA GLY A 86 -16.44 -0.99 -13.47
C GLY A 86 -16.04 0.13 -12.51
N VAL A 87 -16.81 1.20 -12.52
CA VAL A 87 -16.59 2.34 -11.62
C VAL A 87 -17.06 1.95 -10.22
N LEU A 88 -16.15 1.97 -9.25
CA LEU A 88 -16.48 1.81 -7.84
C LEU A 88 -16.93 3.15 -7.27
N PRO A 89 -17.98 3.18 -6.43
CA PRO A 89 -18.31 4.36 -5.64
C PRO A 89 -17.11 4.79 -4.78
N ASP A 90 -16.89 6.10 -4.64
CA ASP A 90 -15.77 6.66 -3.86
C ASP A 90 -15.74 6.14 -2.43
N ALA A 91 -16.91 5.93 -1.82
CA ALA A 91 -17.03 5.37 -0.48
C ALA A 91 -16.40 3.96 -0.37
N ILE A 92 -16.46 3.16 -1.43
CA ILE A 92 -15.88 1.82 -1.47
C ILE A 92 -14.41 1.90 -1.91
N SER A 93 -14.11 2.63 -2.98
CA SER A 93 -12.74 2.72 -3.50
C SER A 93 -11.76 3.27 -2.46
N ASN A 94 -12.21 4.25 -1.65
CA ASN A 94 -11.39 4.86 -0.59
C ASN A 94 -11.10 3.94 0.60
N MET A 95 -11.73 2.78 0.70
CA MET A 95 -11.43 1.78 1.74
C MET A 95 -10.18 0.97 1.40
N PHE A 96 -9.80 0.91 0.12
CA PHE A 96 -8.68 0.11 -0.37
C PHE A 96 -7.44 0.97 -0.59
N ASP A 97 -6.27 0.34 -0.54
CA ASP A 97 -5.00 1.04 -0.75
C ASP A 97 -4.77 1.41 -2.23
N ALA A 98 -5.37 0.64 -3.15
CA ALA A 98 -5.41 0.92 -4.59
C ALA A 98 -6.57 0.17 -5.26
N VAL A 99 -6.85 0.53 -6.51
CA VAL A 99 -7.83 -0.17 -7.36
C VAL A 99 -7.15 -0.58 -8.65
N ILE A 100 -7.33 -1.85 -9.03
CA ILE A 100 -6.98 -2.43 -10.34
C ILE A 100 -8.27 -2.62 -11.12
N SER A 101 -8.30 -2.16 -12.36
CA SER A 101 -9.39 -2.46 -13.29
C SER A 101 -9.14 -3.78 -14.01
N LEU A 102 -10.19 -4.55 -14.27
CA LEU A 102 -10.11 -5.73 -15.16
C LEU A 102 -9.67 -5.37 -16.59
N TYR A 103 -9.74 -4.10 -16.96
CA TYR A 103 -9.31 -3.59 -18.27
C TYR A 103 -7.90 -3.00 -18.26
N ASP A 104 -7.21 -3.02 -17.11
CA ASP A 104 -5.82 -2.58 -17.02
C ASP A 104 -4.89 -3.56 -17.74
N SER A 105 -3.83 -3.02 -18.35
CA SER A 105 -2.80 -3.87 -18.96
C SER A 105 -2.03 -4.67 -17.89
N PRO A 106 -1.45 -5.83 -18.26
CA PRO A 106 -0.62 -6.61 -17.33
C PRO A 106 0.49 -5.79 -16.67
N GLU A 107 1.10 -4.84 -17.41
CA GLU A 107 2.14 -3.95 -16.89
C GLU A 107 1.61 -3.02 -15.80
N ARG A 108 0.40 -2.47 -16.00
CA ARG A 108 -0.25 -1.58 -15.04
C ARG A 108 -0.65 -2.34 -13.78
N ILE A 109 -1.22 -3.54 -13.92
CA ILE A 109 -1.54 -4.43 -12.79
C ILE A 109 -0.28 -4.71 -11.98
N PHE A 110 0.80 -5.11 -12.65
CA PHE A 110 2.07 -5.41 -12.02
C PHE A 110 2.65 -4.19 -11.30
N HIS A 111 2.68 -3.03 -11.95
CA HIS A 111 3.17 -1.78 -11.36
C HIS A 111 2.37 -1.39 -10.11
N THR A 112 1.04 -1.55 -10.13
CA THR A 112 0.19 -1.26 -8.97
C THR A 112 0.50 -2.21 -7.80
N VAL A 113 0.69 -3.49 -8.08
CA VAL A 113 1.09 -4.48 -7.06
C VAL A 113 2.48 -4.14 -6.51
N GLN A 114 3.44 -3.84 -7.39
CA GLN A 114 4.80 -3.52 -7.01
C GLN A 114 4.87 -2.27 -6.10
N SER A 115 4.13 -1.22 -6.44
CA SER A 115 4.14 0.03 -5.67
C SER A 115 3.54 -0.09 -4.27
N HIS A 116 2.71 -1.11 -4.02
CA HIS A 116 2.05 -1.34 -2.74
C HIS A 116 2.62 -2.54 -1.96
N ALA A 117 3.36 -3.44 -2.61
CA ALA A 117 3.98 -4.58 -1.95
C ALA A 117 5.22 -4.12 -1.17
N SER A 118 5.13 -4.08 0.16
CA SER A 118 6.30 -3.81 1.01
C SER A 118 7.37 -4.88 0.78
N GLY A 119 8.53 -4.48 0.28
CA GLY A 119 9.67 -5.38 0.03
C GLY A 119 9.84 -5.81 -1.43
N PHE A 120 9.13 -5.21 -2.36
CA PHE A 120 9.30 -5.38 -3.78
C PHE A 120 10.15 -4.25 -4.37
N ASP A 121 11.43 -4.24 -4.03
CA ASP A 121 12.40 -3.36 -4.66
C ASP A 121 13.40 -4.25 -5.41
N PRO A 122 13.50 -4.16 -6.76
CA PRO A 122 14.44 -4.96 -7.53
C PRO A 122 15.91 -4.63 -7.24
N ASP A 123 16.16 -3.58 -6.47
CA ASP A 123 17.49 -3.12 -6.07
C ASP A 123 17.81 -3.37 -4.58
N TYR A 124 17.17 -4.41 -3.98
CA TYR A 124 17.28 -4.69 -2.55
C TYR A 124 18.47 -5.61 -2.18
N GLY A 125 19.66 -5.19 -2.60
CA GLY A 125 20.88 -5.42 -1.86
C GLY A 125 21.21 -4.13 -1.10
N ASP A 126 21.03 -4.06 0.20
CA ASP A 126 21.49 -3.02 1.11
C ASP A 126 20.68 -1.74 1.36
N LYS A 127 19.39 -1.61 0.97
CA LYS A 127 18.63 -0.39 1.34
C LYS A 127 17.34 -0.67 2.13
N LYS A 128 17.45 -1.31 3.29
CA LYS A 128 16.32 -1.47 4.24
C LYS A 128 15.77 -0.16 4.83
N SER A 129 16.38 1.00 4.51
CA SER A 129 16.03 2.31 5.09
C SER A 129 15.68 3.41 4.08
N ALA A 130 15.75 3.18 2.78
CA ALA A 130 15.49 4.23 1.82
C ALA A 130 13.99 4.50 1.65
N LEU A 131 13.61 5.78 1.78
CA LEU A 131 12.24 6.24 1.53
C LEU A 131 11.93 6.23 0.03
N THR A 132 10.76 5.72 -0.34
CA THR A 132 10.24 5.82 -1.71
C THR A 132 9.94 7.26 -2.08
N SER A 133 9.81 7.57 -3.38
CA SER A 133 9.43 8.91 -3.84
C SER A 133 8.12 9.37 -3.20
N ARG A 134 7.16 8.44 -3.06
CA ARG A 134 5.85 8.72 -2.46
C ARG A 134 5.94 9.01 -0.95
N GLU A 135 6.77 8.28 -0.24
CA GLU A 135 7.02 8.54 1.18
C GLU A 135 7.70 9.89 1.39
N LYS A 136 8.59 10.29 0.48
CA LYS A 136 9.22 11.62 0.50
C LYS A 136 8.21 12.75 0.28
N GLU A 137 7.26 12.59 -0.66
CA GLU A 137 6.18 13.56 -0.88
C GLU A 137 5.31 13.71 0.37
N ILE A 138 4.96 12.61 1.02
CA ILE A 138 4.16 12.63 2.25
C ILE A 138 4.92 13.29 3.40
N ILE A 139 6.23 13.03 3.56
CA ILE A 139 7.04 13.72 4.56
C ILE A 139 7.05 15.23 4.30
N LYS A 140 7.18 15.66 3.04
CA LYS A 140 7.10 17.08 2.69
C LYS A 140 5.76 17.71 3.10
N GLY A 141 4.65 17.02 2.86
CA GLY A 141 3.33 17.46 3.30
C GLY A 141 3.21 17.55 4.83
N ILE A 142 3.74 16.56 5.56
CA ILE A 142 3.77 16.59 7.03
C ILE A 142 4.56 17.79 7.55
N VAL A 143 5.72 18.06 6.96
CA VAL A 143 6.59 19.18 7.34
C VAL A 143 5.93 20.52 7.06
N LYS A 144 5.13 20.63 6.01
CA LYS A 144 4.29 21.81 5.71
C LYS A 144 3.10 21.96 6.66
N GLY A 145 2.88 21.03 7.59
CA GLY A 145 1.76 21.05 8.52
C GLY A 145 0.43 20.61 7.92
N LEU A 146 0.44 19.98 6.74
CA LEU A 146 -0.80 19.53 6.08
C LEU A 146 -1.43 18.34 6.82
N SER A 147 -2.75 18.34 6.89
CA SER A 147 -3.56 17.21 7.35
C SER A 147 -3.47 16.03 6.38
N ASN A 148 -3.81 14.82 6.82
CA ASN A 148 -3.86 13.66 5.94
C ASN A 148 -4.79 13.86 4.74
N LYS A 149 -5.88 14.64 4.90
CA LYS A 149 -6.83 14.93 3.83
C LYS A 149 -6.22 15.88 2.79
N GLU A 150 -5.51 16.91 3.23
CA GLU A 150 -4.83 17.86 2.34
C GLU A 150 -3.68 17.19 1.59
N ILE A 151 -2.88 16.36 2.29
CA ILE A 151 -1.83 15.56 1.64
C ILE A 151 -2.46 14.64 0.58
N ALA A 152 -3.54 13.93 0.92
CA ALA A 152 -4.23 13.04 0.00
C ALA A 152 -4.70 13.77 -1.27
N THR A 153 -5.22 14.99 -1.12
CA THR A 153 -5.63 15.84 -2.23
C THR A 153 -4.42 16.30 -3.07
N GLU A 154 -3.35 16.79 -2.42
CA GLU A 154 -2.15 17.31 -3.11
C GLU A 154 -1.48 16.23 -3.95
N ILE A 155 -1.41 14.99 -3.45
CA ILE A 155 -0.76 13.89 -4.14
C ILE A 155 -1.72 12.94 -4.87
N ASN A 156 -3.02 13.29 -4.94
CA ASN A 156 -4.07 12.57 -5.65
C ASN A 156 -4.19 11.08 -5.26
N VAL A 157 -4.38 10.84 -3.97
CA VAL A 157 -4.62 9.49 -3.40
C VAL A 157 -5.72 9.52 -2.34
N SER A 158 -6.11 8.37 -1.82
CA SER A 158 -7.02 8.28 -0.68
C SER A 158 -6.33 8.68 0.63
N VAL A 159 -7.12 9.16 1.60
CA VAL A 159 -6.64 9.45 2.97
C VAL A 159 -6.03 8.19 3.61
N ASN A 160 -6.65 7.03 3.37
CA ASN A 160 -6.15 5.75 3.88
C ASN A 160 -4.78 5.40 3.30
N THR A 161 -4.55 5.70 2.02
CA THR A 161 -3.24 5.53 1.39
C THR A 161 -2.17 6.39 2.08
N VAL A 162 -2.49 7.65 2.40
CA VAL A 162 -1.59 8.53 3.17
C VAL A 162 -1.30 7.94 4.55
N MET A 163 -2.33 7.44 5.25
CA MET A 163 -2.14 6.82 6.58
C MET A 163 -1.26 5.58 6.52
N THR A 164 -1.42 4.73 5.50
CA THR A 164 -0.58 3.55 5.29
C THR A 164 0.89 3.95 5.06
N HIS A 165 1.14 4.93 4.19
CA HIS A 165 2.50 5.43 3.97
C HIS A 165 3.10 6.05 5.23
N ARG A 166 2.33 6.78 6.05
CA ARG A 166 2.82 7.33 7.32
C ARG A 166 3.27 6.25 8.30
N ARG A 167 2.55 5.12 8.37
CA ARG A 167 2.97 3.95 9.16
C ARG A 167 4.27 3.36 8.63
N ASN A 168 4.37 3.18 7.30
CA ASN A 168 5.58 2.67 6.67
C ASN A 168 6.78 3.59 6.91
N ILE A 169 6.60 4.90 6.82
CA ILE A 169 7.62 5.91 7.14
C ILE A 169 8.07 5.75 8.59
N ALA A 170 7.11 5.69 9.53
CA ALA A 170 7.41 5.53 10.95
C ALA A 170 8.18 4.23 11.23
N SER A 171 7.78 3.13 10.58
CA SER A 171 8.48 1.84 10.68
C SER A 171 9.90 1.88 10.08
N LYS A 172 10.07 2.52 8.92
CA LYS A 172 11.38 2.62 8.25
C LYS A 172 12.36 3.50 9.01
N LEU A 173 11.89 4.65 9.48
CA LEU A 173 12.74 5.66 10.12
C LEU A 173 12.84 5.50 11.64
N GLN A 174 11.96 4.69 12.25
CA GLN A 174 11.79 4.58 13.70
C GLN A 174 11.47 5.95 14.34
N ILE A 175 10.75 6.81 13.59
CA ILE A 175 10.33 8.16 14.00
C ILE A 175 8.82 8.22 14.01
N HIS A 176 8.24 8.48 15.18
CA HIS A 176 6.78 8.45 15.37
C HIS A 176 6.16 9.85 15.55
N SER A 177 6.96 10.89 15.74
CA SER A 177 6.47 12.25 15.94
C SER A 177 6.63 13.12 14.69
N PRO A 178 5.68 14.04 14.41
CA PRO A 178 5.81 15.01 13.33
C PRO A 178 7.07 15.88 13.44
N ALA A 179 7.42 16.29 14.66
CA ALA A 179 8.62 17.05 14.93
C ALA A 179 9.90 16.27 14.56
N GLY A 180 9.95 14.99 14.91
CA GLY A 180 11.07 14.12 14.52
C GLY A 180 11.17 13.96 13.01
N LEU A 181 10.05 13.84 12.29
CA LEU A 181 10.02 13.78 10.83
C LEU A 181 10.51 15.09 10.20
N THR A 182 10.18 16.24 10.81
CA THR A 182 10.67 17.54 10.35
C THR A 182 12.19 17.63 10.47
N ILE A 183 12.75 17.23 11.60
CA ILE A 183 14.20 17.20 11.81
C ILE A 183 14.86 16.27 10.79
N TYR A 184 14.31 15.08 10.59
CA TYR A 184 14.80 14.14 9.61
C TYR A 184 14.79 14.71 8.19
N ALA A 185 13.70 15.39 7.79
CA ALA A 185 13.55 15.98 6.47
C ALA A 185 14.59 17.08 6.18
N ILE A 186 14.94 17.86 7.20
CA ILE A 186 15.98 18.90 7.11
C ILE A 186 17.37 18.25 6.98
N VAL A 187 17.70 17.31 7.87
CA VAL A 187 19.01 16.65 7.90
C VAL A 187 19.26 15.85 6.62
N SER A 188 18.22 15.18 6.10
CA SER A 188 18.30 14.41 4.86
C SER A 188 18.18 15.27 3.58
N LYS A 189 18.10 16.60 3.73
CA LYS A 189 17.93 17.56 2.63
C LYS A 189 16.71 17.31 1.75
N LEU A 190 15.66 16.70 2.31
CA LEU A 190 14.36 16.51 1.63
C LEU A 190 13.60 17.84 1.54
N VAL A 191 13.80 18.73 2.50
CA VAL A 191 13.19 20.06 2.59
C VAL A 191 14.25 21.04 3.05
N SER A 192 14.24 22.26 2.49
CA SER A 192 15.10 23.35 2.96
C SER A 192 14.47 24.09 4.16
N ILE A 193 15.29 24.70 5.00
CA ILE A 193 14.80 25.50 6.14
C ILE A 193 13.94 26.68 5.66
N ASP A 194 14.26 27.25 4.50
CA ASP A 194 13.52 28.37 3.92
C ASP A 194 12.11 27.96 3.49
N GLU A 195 11.94 26.75 2.95
CA GLU A 195 10.62 26.20 2.59
C GLU A 195 9.69 26.05 3.82
N ILE A 196 10.26 25.72 4.98
CA ILE A 196 9.50 25.58 6.23
C ILE A 196 9.08 26.93 6.77
N ARG A 197 9.92 27.95 6.70
CA ARG A 197 9.61 29.31 7.18
C ARG A 197 8.41 29.92 6.47
N HIS A 198 8.25 29.66 5.18
CA HIS A 198 7.10 30.14 4.38
C HIS A 198 5.79 29.42 4.67
N SER A 199 5.84 28.26 5.32
CA SER A 199 4.63 27.47 5.66
C SER A 199 4.06 27.79 7.06
N ILE A 200 4.78 28.58 7.88
CA ILE A 200 4.40 28.91 9.26
C ILE A 200 3.83 30.34 9.38
N ASN A 201 3.93 31.16 8.34
CA ASN A 201 3.31 32.48 8.22
C ASN A 201 2.04 32.39 7.35
#